data_8869d41ee809c9dcf4e980e641ae1f73
#
_entry.id   8869d41ee809c9dcf4e980e641ae1f73
#
_cell.length_a   1.000
_cell.length_b   1.000
_cell.length_c   1.000
_cell.angle_alpha   90.00
_cell.angle_beta   90.00
_cell.angle_gamma   90.00
#
_symmetry.space_group_name_H-M   'P 1'
#
loop_
_entity.id
_entity.type
_entity.pdbx_description
1 polymer ?
#
loop_
_entity_poly.entity_id
_entity_poly.type
_entity_poly.pdbx_seq_one_letter_code
_entity_poly.pdbx_strand_id
1 'polypeptide(L)'
;MSRKWPEYLRYLILVILALCAIFPIFFLLINSTKTQLEFSTNPLSLPTGIDWHNYTNAFDIIDRPILNSVIIVVASVFGILAFACMSAYAFTFMNFPFRRVLFVAVFALLLIPGVLTLIPLYLQIKRLDAFGINGNWGGLILPYIAGGQAFSIFVLRTFFGGISKDLVDAARVDGASEWHILGKIVVPLSLPVIVSVAVINIVPIWNDYLLPSLLLAEKYKTLTIALVSLQGNAQTHSSSQFGILMAAYVVACIPLAILFTFLMRYYVQGLTSGALKI
;
A
#
# COMPACT_ATOMS: atom_id res chain seq x y z
N MET A 1 19.46 -20.61 30.68
CA MET A 1 20.83 -20.26 30.20
C MET A 1 20.72 -19.70 28.79
N SER A 2 20.72 -18.36 28.64
CA SER A 2 20.72 -17.71 27.32
C SER A 2 22.13 -17.84 26.75
N ARG A 3 22.29 -18.65 25.72
CA ARG A 3 23.54 -18.80 24.95
C ARG A 3 23.81 -17.48 24.24
N LYS A 4 24.62 -16.62 24.84
CA LYS A 4 25.07 -15.35 24.21
C LYS A 4 25.96 -15.75 23.03
N TRP A 5 25.41 -15.62 21.82
CA TRP A 5 26.21 -15.74 20.60
C TRP A 5 27.31 -14.67 20.65
N PRO A 6 28.53 -15.01 20.29
CA PRO A 6 29.59 -14.00 20.21
C PRO A 6 29.19 -12.87 19.25
N GLU A 7 29.51 -11.63 19.63
CA GLU A 7 29.02 -10.42 18.90
C GLU A 7 29.36 -10.46 17.40
N TYR A 8 30.56 -10.91 17.05
CA TYR A 8 30.96 -11.06 15.63
C TYR A 8 30.07 -12.01 14.84
N LEU A 9 29.54 -13.07 15.44
CA LEU A 9 28.62 -13.99 14.76
C LEU A 9 27.27 -13.30 14.47
N ARG A 10 26.79 -12.45 15.37
CA ARG A 10 25.58 -11.66 15.14
C ARG A 10 25.78 -10.67 13.98
N TYR A 11 26.93 -9.95 13.98
CA TYR A 11 27.25 -9.04 12.88
C TYR A 11 27.42 -9.79 11.56
N LEU A 12 28.05 -10.94 11.55
CA LEU A 12 28.19 -11.77 10.35
C LEU A 12 26.82 -12.16 9.79
N ILE A 13 25.91 -12.62 10.62
CA ILE A 13 24.55 -12.99 10.22
C ILE A 13 23.81 -11.77 9.66
N LEU A 14 23.91 -10.60 10.33
CA LEU A 14 23.26 -9.37 9.88
C LEU A 14 23.81 -8.90 8.52
N VAL A 15 25.12 -9.00 8.31
CA VAL A 15 25.75 -8.65 7.02
C VAL A 15 25.29 -9.59 5.91
N ILE A 16 25.24 -10.90 6.15
CA ILE A 16 24.75 -11.87 5.17
C ILE A 16 23.28 -11.58 4.82
N LEU A 17 22.43 -11.34 5.83
CA LEU A 17 21.02 -10.99 5.59
C LEU A 17 20.87 -9.68 4.81
N ALA A 18 21.69 -8.68 5.13
CA ALA A 18 21.69 -7.41 4.40
C ALA A 18 22.12 -7.59 2.93
N LEU A 19 23.15 -8.37 2.67
CA LEU A 19 23.61 -8.69 1.31
C LEU A 19 22.53 -9.45 0.52
N CYS A 20 21.87 -10.44 1.15
CA CYS A 20 20.76 -11.16 0.53
C CYS A 20 19.56 -10.25 0.23
N ALA A 21 19.27 -9.27 1.09
CA ALA A 21 18.19 -8.31 0.88
C ALA A 21 18.51 -7.29 -0.24
N ILE A 22 19.77 -6.87 -0.37
CA ILE A 22 20.22 -5.91 -1.38
C ILE A 22 20.39 -6.57 -2.76
N PHE A 23 20.73 -7.87 -2.79
CA PHE A 23 21.03 -8.58 -4.03
C PHE A 23 19.93 -8.49 -5.11
N PRO A 24 18.62 -8.69 -4.83
CA PRO A 24 17.59 -8.55 -5.85
C PRO A 24 17.52 -7.14 -6.45
N ILE A 25 17.69 -6.10 -5.62
CA ILE A 25 17.69 -4.70 -6.07
C ILE A 25 18.91 -4.43 -6.95
N PHE A 26 20.08 -4.90 -6.53
CA PHE A 26 21.31 -4.79 -7.29
C PHE A 26 21.21 -5.52 -8.64
N PHE A 27 20.68 -6.75 -8.64
CA PHE A 27 20.43 -7.53 -9.85
C PHE A 27 19.51 -6.79 -10.83
N LEU A 28 18.42 -6.20 -10.30
CA LEU A 28 17.48 -5.42 -11.08
C LEU A 28 18.15 -4.19 -11.73
N LEU A 29 18.89 -3.41 -10.94
CA LEU A 29 19.60 -2.21 -11.40
C LEU A 29 20.64 -2.53 -12.47
N ILE A 30 21.45 -3.57 -12.30
CA ILE A 30 22.45 -3.97 -13.28
C ILE A 30 21.79 -4.40 -14.59
N ASN A 31 20.78 -5.24 -14.52
CA ASN A 31 20.16 -5.78 -15.72
C ASN A 31 19.24 -4.79 -16.44
N SER A 32 18.80 -3.74 -15.78
CA SER A 32 18.04 -2.65 -16.41
C SER A 32 18.88 -1.81 -17.39
N THR A 33 20.20 -1.85 -17.26
CA THR A 33 21.16 -1.10 -18.11
C THR A 33 21.80 -1.94 -19.19
N LYS A 34 21.60 -3.26 -19.19
CA LYS A 34 22.20 -4.17 -20.17
C LYS A 34 21.43 -4.20 -21.47
N THR A 35 22.19 -4.44 -22.53
CA THR A 35 21.61 -4.88 -23.81
C THR A 35 21.04 -6.29 -23.66
N GLN A 36 20.13 -6.66 -24.55
CA GLN A 36 19.52 -8.00 -24.53
C GLN A 36 20.57 -9.12 -24.70
N LEU A 37 21.58 -8.89 -25.53
CA LEU A 37 22.66 -9.88 -25.77
C LEU A 37 23.45 -10.12 -24.47
N GLU A 38 23.82 -9.05 -23.76
CA GLU A 38 24.53 -9.15 -22.48
C GLU A 38 23.69 -9.89 -21.43
N PHE A 39 22.40 -9.56 -21.33
CA PHE A 39 21.49 -10.25 -20.41
C PHE A 39 21.40 -11.75 -20.71
N SER A 40 21.21 -12.12 -21.98
CA SER A 40 21.07 -13.53 -22.39
C SER A 40 22.34 -14.34 -22.21
N THR A 41 23.51 -13.68 -22.37
CA THR A 41 24.82 -14.35 -22.28
C THR A 41 25.24 -14.54 -20.83
N ASN A 42 25.15 -13.51 -20.00
CA ASN A 42 25.50 -13.57 -18.59
C ASN A 42 24.72 -12.53 -17.76
N PRO A 43 23.59 -12.94 -17.14
CA PRO A 43 22.79 -12.04 -16.32
C PRO A 43 23.50 -11.49 -15.07
N LEU A 44 24.53 -12.20 -14.57
CA LEU A 44 25.26 -11.82 -13.36
C LEU A 44 26.48 -10.94 -13.62
N SER A 45 26.92 -10.78 -14.88
CA SER A 45 28.04 -9.89 -15.19
C SER A 45 27.67 -8.42 -14.92
N LEU A 46 28.69 -7.57 -14.80
CA LEU A 46 28.48 -6.12 -14.86
C LEU A 46 28.20 -5.70 -16.31
N PRO A 47 27.41 -4.65 -16.56
CA PRO A 47 27.16 -4.15 -17.91
C PRO A 47 28.45 -3.59 -18.52
N THR A 48 28.66 -3.78 -19.81
CA THR A 48 29.76 -3.18 -20.54
C THR A 48 29.50 -1.74 -20.97
N GLY A 49 28.21 -1.35 -20.98
CA GLY A 49 27.72 -0.01 -21.27
C GLY A 49 26.34 0.19 -20.66
N ILE A 50 25.83 1.43 -20.69
CA ILE A 50 24.48 1.74 -20.21
C ILE A 50 23.56 1.92 -21.41
N ASP A 51 22.61 1.00 -21.59
CA ASP A 51 21.57 1.12 -22.61
C ASP A 51 20.38 1.93 -22.07
N TRP A 52 20.40 3.24 -22.32
CA TRP A 52 19.32 4.15 -21.91
C TRP A 52 18.00 3.91 -22.65
N HIS A 53 17.98 3.23 -23.78
CA HIS A 53 16.76 2.90 -24.52
C HIS A 53 15.82 2.01 -23.68
N ASN A 54 16.35 1.18 -22.78
CA ASN A 54 15.54 0.40 -21.87
C ASN A 54 14.65 1.28 -21.00
N TYR A 55 15.17 2.40 -20.50
CA TYR A 55 14.42 3.32 -19.65
C TYR A 55 13.44 4.18 -20.44
N THR A 56 13.81 4.68 -21.62
CA THR A 56 12.88 5.46 -22.46
C THR A 56 11.70 4.60 -22.90
N ASN A 57 11.96 3.39 -23.40
CA ASN A 57 10.91 2.46 -23.82
C ASN A 57 10.06 1.99 -22.63
N ALA A 58 10.67 1.74 -21.47
CA ALA A 58 9.93 1.40 -20.26
C ALA A 58 8.99 2.53 -19.85
N PHE A 59 9.48 3.78 -19.85
CA PHE A 59 8.70 4.94 -19.47
C PHE A 59 7.49 5.15 -20.39
N ASP A 60 7.68 5.02 -21.70
CA ASP A 60 6.59 5.13 -22.69
C ASP A 60 5.46 4.10 -22.47
N ILE A 61 5.80 2.93 -21.89
CA ILE A 61 4.83 1.88 -21.59
C ILE A 61 4.11 2.13 -20.27
N ILE A 62 4.83 2.64 -19.25
CA ILE A 62 4.33 2.67 -17.86
C ILE A 62 3.95 4.07 -17.35
N ASP A 63 4.13 5.15 -18.11
CA ASP A 63 3.83 6.53 -17.70
C ASP A 63 2.39 6.70 -17.21
N ARG A 64 1.41 6.35 -18.06
CA ARG A 64 -0.01 6.40 -17.71
C ARG A 64 -0.41 5.37 -16.65
N PRO A 65 0.01 4.08 -16.74
CA PRO A 65 -0.17 3.10 -15.67
C PRO A 65 0.33 3.56 -14.29
N ILE A 66 1.48 4.22 -14.19
CA ILE A 66 1.96 4.79 -12.92
C ILE A 66 0.99 5.85 -12.40
N LEU A 67 0.60 6.80 -13.26
CA LEU A 67 -0.34 7.86 -12.89
C LEU A 67 -1.68 7.29 -12.41
N ASN A 68 -2.22 6.30 -13.14
CA ASN A 68 -3.45 5.61 -12.74
C ASN A 68 -3.30 4.97 -11.35
N SER A 69 -2.19 4.24 -11.12
CA SER A 69 -1.93 3.61 -9.82
C SER A 69 -1.82 4.64 -8.70
N VAL A 70 -1.12 5.76 -8.92
CA VAL A 70 -1.01 6.85 -7.94
C VAL A 70 -2.39 7.43 -7.61
N ILE A 71 -3.21 7.73 -8.61
CA ILE A 71 -4.57 8.27 -8.41
C ILE A 71 -5.42 7.28 -7.59
N ILE A 72 -5.43 6.01 -7.98
CA ILE A 72 -6.21 4.97 -7.30
C ILE A 72 -5.76 4.84 -5.84
N VAL A 73 -4.45 4.73 -5.60
CA VAL A 73 -3.89 4.56 -4.24
C VAL A 73 -4.20 5.78 -3.38
N VAL A 74 -3.91 6.99 -3.87
CA VAL A 74 -4.12 8.22 -3.09
C VAL A 74 -5.59 8.42 -2.75
N ALA A 75 -6.48 8.28 -3.74
CA ALA A 75 -7.92 8.45 -3.53
C ALA A 75 -8.48 7.37 -2.58
N SER A 76 -8.08 6.11 -2.76
CA SER A 76 -8.55 5.00 -1.91
C SER A 76 -8.07 5.16 -0.48
N VAL A 77 -6.77 5.42 -0.27
CA VAL A 77 -6.20 5.55 1.07
C VAL A 77 -6.74 6.78 1.79
N PHE A 78 -6.91 7.91 1.09
CA PHE A 78 -7.57 9.08 1.65
C PHE A 78 -8.99 8.74 2.12
N GLY A 79 -9.79 8.07 1.28
CA GLY A 79 -11.14 7.64 1.63
C GLY A 79 -11.15 6.65 2.81
N ILE A 80 -10.24 5.65 2.81
CA ILE A 80 -10.09 4.71 3.92
C ILE A 80 -9.84 5.47 5.23
N LEU A 81 -8.84 6.35 5.25
CA LEU A 81 -8.46 7.08 6.46
C LEU A 81 -9.57 8.02 6.93
N ALA A 82 -10.21 8.75 6.01
CA ALA A 82 -11.30 9.66 6.36
C ALA A 82 -12.44 8.93 7.06
N PHE A 83 -12.97 7.86 6.46
CA PHE A 83 -14.07 7.10 7.05
C PHE A 83 -13.63 6.30 8.28
N ALA A 84 -12.42 5.73 8.29
CA ALA A 84 -11.91 4.98 9.43
C ALA A 84 -11.66 5.88 10.66
N CYS A 85 -11.12 7.09 10.48
CA CYS A 85 -10.95 8.05 11.58
C CYS A 85 -12.29 8.46 12.18
N MET A 86 -13.27 8.79 11.35
CA MET A 86 -14.63 9.13 11.81
C MET A 86 -15.28 7.98 12.58
N SER A 87 -15.22 6.76 12.02
CA SER A 87 -15.78 5.56 12.63
C SER A 87 -15.07 5.19 13.93
N ALA A 88 -13.73 5.21 13.95
CA ALA A 88 -12.92 4.93 15.13
C ALA A 88 -13.20 5.95 16.24
N TYR A 89 -13.35 7.23 15.91
CA TYR A 89 -13.74 8.28 16.83
C TYR A 89 -15.11 8.01 17.46
N ALA A 90 -16.11 7.74 16.63
CA ALA A 90 -17.45 7.42 17.09
C ALA A 90 -17.46 6.18 18.01
N PHE A 91 -16.75 5.11 17.61
CA PHE A 91 -16.59 3.91 18.43
C PHE A 91 -15.78 4.11 19.71
N THR A 92 -15.01 5.16 19.84
CA THR A 92 -14.19 5.43 21.04
C THR A 92 -14.86 6.40 21.99
N PHE A 93 -15.32 7.54 21.49
CA PHE A 93 -15.72 8.69 22.32
C PHE A 93 -17.22 8.99 22.33
N MET A 94 -18.00 8.39 21.40
CA MET A 94 -19.44 8.63 21.36
C MET A 94 -20.21 7.47 21.95
N ASN A 95 -21.37 7.77 22.58
CA ASN A 95 -22.31 6.77 23.09
C ASN A 95 -23.52 6.70 22.15
N PHE A 96 -23.74 5.55 21.53
CA PHE A 96 -24.89 5.30 20.66
C PHE A 96 -25.39 3.86 20.82
N PRO A 97 -26.68 3.59 20.49
CA PRO A 97 -27.23 2.25 20.61
C PRO A 97 -26.50 1.25 19.71
N PHE A 98 -26.40 0.01 20.16
CA PHE A 98 -25.75 -1.08 19.44
C PHE A 98 -24.23 -0.89 19.13
N ARG A 99 -23.54 0.11 19.69
CA ARG A 99 -22.12 0.40 19.48
C ARG A 99 -21.23 -0.85 19.53
N ARG A 100 -21.44 -1.71 20.55
CA ARG A 100 -20.63 -2.92 20.73
C ARG A 100 -20.92 -3.95 19.62
N VAL A 101 -22.17 -4.13 19.27
CA VAL A 101 -22.60 -5.08 18.22
C VAL A 101 -22.07 -4.66 16.87
N LEU A 102 -22.22 -3.37 16.53
CA LEU A 102 -21.71 -2.82 15.26
C LEU A 102 -20.18 -2.93 15.16
N PHE A 103 -19.47 -2.66 16.25
CA PHE A 103 -18.02 -2.83 16.23
C PHE A 103 -17.60 -4.28 16.01
N VAL A 104 -18.27 -5.24 16.69
CA VAL A 104 -18.01 -6.67 16.49
C VAL A 104 -18.37 -7.10 15.07
N ALA A 105 -19.46 -6.59 14.50
CA ALA A 105 -19.84 -6.87 13.13
C ALA A 105 -18.79 -6.37 12.11
N VAL A 106 -18.27 -5.13 12.28
CA VAL A 106 -17.18 -4.60 11.46
C VAL A 106 -15.92 -5.45 11.61
N PHE A 107 -15.57 -5.83 12.83
CA PHE A 107 -14.40 -6.67 13.10
C PHE A 107 -14.55 -8.07 12.47
N ALA A 108 -15.77 -8.64 12.47
CA ALA A 108 -16.04 -9.94 11.85
C ALA A 108 -15.76 -9.97 10.34
N LEU A 109 -15.83 -8.82 9.66
CA LEU A 109 -15.47 -8.73 8.24
C LEU A 109 -14.00 -9.11 7.96
N LEU A 110 -13.11 -8.97 8.95
CA LEU A 110 -11.70 -9.38 8.81
C LEU A 110 -11.54 -10.91 8.69
N LEU A 111 -12.53 -11.68 9.12
CA LEU A 111 -12.49 -13.14 9.03
C LEU A 111 -12.89 -13.66 7.63
N ILE A 112 -13.42 -12.78 6.78
CA ILE A 112 -13.82 -13.16 5.42
C ILE A 112 -12.61 -13.03 4.50
N PRO A 113 -12.10 -14.13 3.91
CA PRO A 113 -11.00 -14.05 2.96
C PRO A 113 -11.40 -13.23 1.73
N GLY A 114 -10.60 -12.19 1.40
CA GLY A 114 -10.90 -11.27 0.29
C GLY A 114 -11.09 -11.95 -1.07
N VAL A 115 -10.42 -13.08 -1.31
CA VAL A 115 -10.55 -13.84 -2.56
C VAL A 115 -11.97 -14.36 -2.75
N LEU A 116 -12.69 -14.73 -1.69
CA LEU A 116 -14.06 -15.21 -1.77
C LEU A 116 -15.05 -14.12 -2.21
N THR A 117 -14.75 -12.87 -1.95
CA THR A 117 -15.60 -11.73 -2.31
C THR A 117 -15.37 -11.22 -3.73
N LEU A 118 -14.34 -11.70 -4.43
CA LEU A 118 -13.88 -11.15 -5.70
C LEU A 118 -14.94 -11.29 -6.81
N ILE A 119 -15.53 -12.50 -7.00
CA ILE A 119 -16.57 -12.73 -8.00
C ILE A 119 -17.87 -11.96 -7.69
N PRO A 120 -18.43 -12.04 -6.46
CA PRO A 120 -19.60 -11.24 -6.10
C PRO A 120 -19.37 -9.72 -6.29
N LEU A 121 -18.20 -9.22 -5.93
CA LEU A 121 -17.82 -7.81 -6.09
C LEU A 121 -17.77 -7.42 -7.57
N TYR A 122 -17.12 -8.23 -8.41
CA TYR A 122 -17.09 -8.02 -9.86
C TYR A 122 -18.51 -7.90 -10.45
N LEU A 123 -19.40 -8.84 -10.10
CA LEU A 123 -20.78 -8.82 -10.58
C LEU A 123 -21.54 -7.59 -10.09
N GLN A 124 -21.28 -7.14 -8.86
CA GLN A 124 -21.89 -5.96 -8.27
C GLN A 124 -21.44 -4.68 -9.00
N ILE A 125 -20.14 -4.53 -9.25
CA ILE A 125 -19.60 -3.37 -10.00
C ILE A 125 -20.16 -3.34 -11.43
N LYS A 126 -20.28 -4.50 -12.08
CA LYS A 126 -20.94 -4.60 -13.42
C LYS A 126 -22.38 -4.12 -13.39
N ARG A 127 -23.15 -4.41 -12.33
CA ARG A 127 -24.53 -3.90 -12.19
C ARG A 127 -24.60 -2.39 -11.97
N LEU A 128 -23.55 -1.79 -11.43
CA LEU A 128 -23.44 -0.36 -11.22
C LEU A 128 -22.94 0.40 -12.46
N ASP A 129 -22.93 -0.24 -13.63
CA ASP A 129 -22.48 0.38 -14.89
C ASP A 129 -23.31 1.61 -15.27
N ALA A 130 -24.60 1.64 -14.89
CA ALA A 130 -25.47 2.80 -15.06
C ALA A 130 -24.95 4.08 -14.39
N PHE A 131 -24.08 3.96 -13.38
CA PHE A 131 -23.42 5.09 -12.72
C PHE A 131 -22.04 5.41 -13.32
N GLY A 132 -21.66 4.78 -14.42
CA GLY A 132 -20.40 5.03 -15.12
C GLY A 132 -19.13 4.68 -14.35
N ILE A 133 -19.20 3.80 -13.34
CA ILE A 133 -18.04 3.42 -12.52
C ILE A 133 -17.33 2.16 -13.02
N ASN A 134 -17.98 1.36 -13.88
CA ASN A 134 -17.38 0.18 -14.47
C ASN A 134 -16.29 0.57 -15.47
N GLY A 135 -15.17 -0.13 -15.42
CA GLY A 135 -14.05 0.08 -16.35
C GLY A 135 -13.18 1.30 -16.08
N ASN A 136 -13.47 2.10 -15.04
CA ASN A 136 -12.68 3.27 -14.66
C ASN A 136 -12.18 3.21 -13.20
N TRP A 137 -11.51 4.26 -12.74
CA TRP A 137 -10.95 4.34 -11.37
C TRP A 137 -11.99 4.12 -10.27
N GLY A 138 -13.23 4.60 -10.46
CA GLY A 138 -14.31 4.47 -9.48
C GLY A 138 -14.63 3.01 -9.15
N GLY A 139 -14.54 2.13 -10.14
CA GLY A 139 -14.73 0.70 -9.99
C GLY A 139 -13.72 0.02 -9.05
N LEU A 140 -12.56 0.65 -8.82
CA LEU A 140 -11.55 0.17 -7.87
C LEU A 140 -11.54 0.97 -6.56
N ILE A 141 -11.65 2.29 -6.63
CA ILE A 141 -11.54 3.17 -5.46
C ILE A 141 -12.59 2.82 -4.41
N LEU A 142 -13.84 2.63 -4.82
CA LEU A 142 -14.93 2.31 -3.90
C LEU A 142 -14.74 0.96 -3.18
N PRO A 143 -14.44 -0.15 -3.88
CA PRO A 143 -14.10 -1.42 -3.24
C PRO A 143 -12.91 -1.33 -2.28
N TYR A 144 -11.86 -0.62 -2.65
CA TYR A 144 -10.70 -0.47 -1.77
C TYR A 144 -11.04 0.33 -0.52
N ILE A 145 -11.83 1.42 -0.65
CA ILE A 145 -12.31 2.18 0.52
C ILE A 145 -13.11 1.26 1.44
N ALA A 146 -14.04 0.48 0.89
CA ALA A 146 -14.86 -0.43 1.69
C ALA A 146 -14.02 -1.55 2.35
N GLY A 147 -13.13 -2.18 1.59
CA GLY A 147 -12.30 -3.29 2.06
C GLY A 147 -11.28 -2.89 3.12
N GLY A 148 -10.73 -1.67 3.04
CA GLY A 148 -9.76 -1.16 4.01
C GLY A 148 -10.36 -0.73 5.36
N GLN A 149 -11.70 -0.63 5.49
CA GLN A 149 -12.34 -0.08 6.69
C GLN A 149 -12.12 -0.93 7.94
N ALA A 150 -12.39 -2.23 7.86
CA ALA A 150 -12.45 -3.08 9.05
C ALA A 150 -11.13 -3.06 9.85
N PHE A 151 -10.01 -3.27 9.17
CA PHE A 151 -8.69 -3.23 9.79
C PHE A 151 -8.32 -1.82 10.28
N SER A 152 -8.55 -0.80 9.45
CA SER A 152 -8.20 0.58 9.76
C SER A 152 -8.98 1.09 10.98
N ILE A 153 -10.29 0.81 11.06
CA ILE A 153 -11.13 1.15 12.21
C ILE A 153 -10.63 0.45 13.48
N PHE A 154 -10.30 -0.84 13.39
CA PHE A 154 -9.80 -1.60 14.53
C PHE A 154 -8.51 -0.99 15.11
N VAL A 155 -7.53 -0.71 14.25
CA VAL A 155 -6.24 -0.14 14.68
C VAL A 155 -6.42 1.26 15.25
N LEU A 156 -7.14 2.13 14.53
CA LEU A 156 -7.36 3.52 14.97
C LEU A 156 -8.17 3.59 16.28
N ARG A 157 -9.23 2.79 16.42
CA ARG A 157 -10.01 2.72 17.65
C ARG A 157 -9.17 2.29 18.84
N THR A 158 -8.27 1.31 18.64
CA THR A 158 -7.38 0.82 19.70
C THR A 158 -6.44 1.96 20.17
N PHE A 159 -5.89 2.73 19.23
CA PHE A 159 -5.03 3.86 19.56
C PHE A 159 -5.80 5.02 20.19
N PHE A 160 -6.97 5.40 19.63
CA PHE A 160 -7.82 6.46 20.17
C PHE A 160 -8.28 6.16 21.59
N GLY A 161 -8.50 4.87 21.92
CA GLY A 161 -8.82 4.44 23.27
C GLY A 161 -7.72 4.71 24.31
N GLY A 162 -6.50 5.00 23.86
CA GLY A 162 -5.40 5.41 24.73
C GLY A 162 -5.31 6.92 24.94
N ILE A 163 -6.06 7.73 24.22
CA ILE A 163 -6.17 9.18 24.44
C ILE A 163 -7.04 9.43 25.68
N SER A 164 -6.60 10.35 26.56
CA SER A 164 -7.40 10.69 27.75
C SER A 164 -8.79 11.19 27.38
N LYS A 165 -9.82 10.60 27.98
CA LYS A 165 -11.18 11.07 27.83
C LYS A 165 -11.37 12.46 28.41
N ASP A 166 -10.66 12.79 29.48
CA ASP A 166 -10.74 14.10 30.12
C ASP A 166 -10.36 15.23 29.16
N LEU A 167 -9.39 14.97 28.26
CA LEU A 167 -9.00 15.93 27.21
C LEU A 167 -10.17 16.19 26.23
N VAL A 168 -10.85 15.14 25.82
CA VAL A 168 -12.00 15.24 24.92
C VAL A 168 -13.20 15.89 25.61
N ASP A 169 -13.46 15.54 26.87
CA ASP A 169 -14.58 16.08 27.65
C ASP A 169 -14.34 17.55 28.02
N ALA A 170 -13.11 17.96 28.34
CA ALA A 170 -12.76 19.36 28.53
C ALA A 170 -13.06 20.21 27.27
N ALA A 171 -12.65 19.71 26.09
CA ALA A 171 -12.95 20.40 24.83
C ALA A 171 -14.46 20.51 24.55
N ARG A 172 -15.26 19.53 24.98
CA ARG A 172 -16.73 19.61 24.89
C ARG A 172 -17.31 20.67 25.81
N VAL A 173 -16.79 20.76 27.04
CA VAL A 173 -17.19 21.81 28.00
C VAL A 173 -16.86 23.19 27.47
N ASP A 174 -15.72 23.34 26.75
CA ASP A 174 -15.32 24.58 26.08
C ASP A 174 -16.15 24.88 24.82
N GLY A 175 -17.17 24.04 24.49
CA GLY A 175 -18.08 24.25 23.36
C GLY A 175 -17.54 23.78 22.00
N ALA A 176 -16.44 23.01 21.96
CA ALA A 176 -15.94 22.49 20.71
C ALA A 176 -16.89 21.43 20.11
N SER A 177 -17.15 21.53 18.79
CA SER A 177 -17.90 20.51 18.07
C SER A 177 -17.13 19.20 17.94
N GLU A 178 -17.81 18.07 17.78
CA GLU A 178 -17.18 16.75 17.60
C GLU A 178 -16.22 16.74 16.39
N TRP A 179 -16.52 17.46 15.31
CA TRP A 179 -15.64 17.63 14.15
C TRP A 179 -14.37 18.40 14.48
N HIS A 180 -14.48 19.42 15.34
CA HIS A 180 -13.33 20.19 15.82
C HIS A 180 -12.43 19.32 16.69
N ILE A 181 -13.01 18.55 17.60
CA ILE A 181 -12.27 17.62 18.48
C ILE A 181 -11.58 16.55 17.65
N LEU A 182 -12.26 15.92 16.71
CA LEU A 182 -11.67 14.94 15.81
C LEU A 182 -10.51 15.56 15.02
N GLY A 183 -10.72 16.68 14.34
CA GLY A 183 -9.75 17.26 13.40
C GLY A 183 -8.59 18.00 14.06
N LYS A 184 -8.81 18.63 15.22
CA LYS A 184 -7.80 19.47 15.88
C LYS A 184 -7.13 18.84 17.09
N ILE A 185 -7.72 17.80 17.67
CA ILE A 185 -7.19 17.13 18.85
C ILE A 185 -6.80 15.68 18.51
N VAL A 186 -7.78 14.85 18.12
CA VAL A 186 -7.58 13.41 18.00
C VAL A 186 -6.69 13.05 16.80
N VAL A 187 -6.96 13.62 15.62
CA VAL A 187 -6.16 13.33 14.41
C VAL A 187 -4.70 13.77 14.56
N PRO A 188 -4.35 14.99 15.02
CA PRO A 188 -2.97 15.39 15.23
C PRO A 188 -2.22 14.52 16.24
N LEU A 189 -2.86 14.16 17.36
CA LEU A 189 -2.27 13.28 18.38
C LEU A 189 -2.05 11.86 17.85
N SER A 190 -2.84 11.44 16.86
CA SER A 190 -2.81 10.10 16.29
C SER A 190 -2.06 10.02 14.97
N LEU A 191 -1.40 11.08 14.52
CA LEU A 191 -0.72 11.13 13.23
C LEU A 191 0.24 9.95 12.98
N PRO A 192 1.07 9.51 13.94
CA PRO A 192 1.96 8.37 13.70
C PRO A 192 1.21 7.07 13.37
N VAL A 193 0.10 6.78 14.05
CA VAL A 193 -0.69 5.56 13.77
C VAL A 193 -1.51 5.71 12.49
N ILE A 194 -2.03 6.90 12.19
CA ILE A 194 -2.74 7.18 10.93
C ILE A 194 -1.82 6.94 9.74
N VAL A 195 -0.57 7.41 9.81
CA VAL A 195 0.45 7.16 8.78
C VAL A 195 0.78 5.67 8.68
N SER A 196 0.86 4.95 9.80
CA SER A 196 1.08 3.50 9.78
C SER A 196 -0.07 2.77 9.09
N VAL A 197 -1.31 3.13 9.38
CA VAL A 197 -2.51 2.60 8.70
C VAL A 197 -2.52 2.95 7.21
N ALA A 198 -2.08 4.18 6.84
CA ALA A 198 -1.91 4.55 5.44
C ALA A 198 -0.96 3.61 4.71
N VAL A 199 0.25 3.39 5.25
CA VAL A 199 1.27 2.51 4.65
C VAL A 199 0.75 1.08 4.50
N ILE A 200 0.06 0.54 5.52
CA ILE A 200 -0.51 -0.81 5.48
C ILE A 200 -1.56 -0.96 4.36
N ASN A 201 -2.29 0.11 4.02
CA ASN A 201 -3.26 0.09 2.92
C ASN A 201 -2.61 0.40 1.55
N ILE A 202 -1.59 1.28 1.50
CA ILE A 202 -0.92 1.65 0.25
C ILE A 202 -0.30 0.42 -0.44
N VAL A 203 0.47 -0.38 0.31
CA VAL A 203 1.24 -1.49 -0.28
C VAL A 203 0.37 -2.55 -0.95
N PRO A 204 -0.71 -3.07 -0.34
CA PRO A 204 -1.60 -4.01 -1.02
C PRO A 204 -2.30 -3.42 -2.25
N ILE A 205 -2.79 -2.17 -2.18
CA ILE A 205 -3.48 -1.51 -3.29
C ILE A 205 -2.53 -1.26 -4.46
N TRP A 206 -1.28 -0.83 -4.19
CA TRP A 206 -0.25 -0.63 -5.21
C TRP A 206 0.12 -1.91 -5.95
N ASN A 207 0.20 -3.03 -5.23
CA ASN A 207 0.62 -4.32 -5.78
C ASN A 207 -0.55 -5.18 -6.29
N ASP A 208 -1.80 -4.73 -6.16
CA ASP A 208 -2.94 -5.52 -6.61
C ASP A 208 -2.95 -5.66 -8.13
N TYR A 209 -3.09 -6.90 -8.56
CA TYR A 209 -3.24 -7.29 -9.95
C TYR A 209 -4.65 -7.83 -10.23
N LEU A 210 -5.21 -8.61 -9.28
CA LEU A 210 -6.41 -9.40 -9.53
C LEU A 210 -7.63 -8.53 -9.77
N LEU A 211 -7.95 -7.65 -8.83
CA LEU A 211 -9.15 -6.82 -8.94
C LEU A 211 -9.05 -5.82 -10.10
N PRO A 212 -7.91 -5.11 -10.30
CA PRO A 212 -7.73 -4.23 -11.45
C PRO A 212 -7.84 -4.94 -12.80
N SER A 213 -7.30 -6.15 -12.94
CA SER A 213 -7.34 -6.90 -14.21
C SER A 213 -8.76 -7.33 -14.61
N LEU A 214 -9.66 -7.48 -13.64
CA LEU A 214 -11.06 -7.83 -13.86
C LEU A 214 -11.95 -6.63 -14.16
N LEU A 215 -11.64 -5.47 -13.56
CA LEU A 215 -12.56 -4.33 -13.52
C LEU A 215 -12.16 -3.18 -14.45
N LEU A 216 -10.86 -2.99 -14.77
CA LEU A 216 -10.42 -1.82 -15.51
C LEU A 216 -10.41 -2.04 -17.02
N ALA A 217 -10.84 -1.01 -17.74
CA ALA A 217 -10.63 -0.91 -19.19
C ALA A 217 -9.15 -0.58 -19.48
N GLU A 218 -8.71 -0.87 -20.72
CA GLU A 218 -7.32 -0.69 -21.21
C GLU A 218 -6.73 0.69 -20.84
N LYS A 219 -7.51 1.75 -21.04
CA LYS A 219 -7.11 3.15 -20.75
C LYS A 219 -6.74 3.40 -19.28
N TYR A 220 -7.31 2.64 -18.36
CA TYR A 220 -7.18 2.84 -16.91
C TYR A 220 -6.30 1.79 -16.23
N LYS A 221 -5.56 1.00 -17.01
CA LYS A 221 -4.64 -0.02 -16.48
C LYS A 221 -3.74 0.53 -15.38
N THR A 222 -3.59 -0.26 -14.33
CA THR A 222 -2.62 0.01 -13.26
C THR A 222 -1.21 -0.39 -13.68
N LEU A 223 -0.23 0.11 -12.95
CA LEU A 223 1.18 -0.23 -13.13
C LEU A 223 1.41 -1.75 -13.07
N THR A 224 0.78 -2.44 -12.12
CA THR A 224 0.93 -3.89 -11.94
C THR A 224 0.43 -4.66 -13.17
N ILE A 225 -0.71 -4.25 -13.76
CA ILE A 225 -1.21 -4.86 -15.01
C ILE A 225 -0.21 -4.63 -16.15
N ALA A 226 0.32 -3.42 -16.29
CA ALA A 226 1.28 -3.09 -17.34
C ALA A 226 2.57 -3.92 -17.21
N LEU A 227 3.10 -4.07 -15.98
CA LEU A 227 4.30 -4.89 -15.72
C LEU A 227 4.07 -6.37 -16.02
N VAL A 228 2.92 -6.93 -15.62
CA VAL A 228 2.59 -8.33 -15.91
C VAL A 228 2.41 -8.56 -17.41
N SER A 229 1.78 -7.62 -18.13
CA SER A 229 1.66 -7.69 -19.60
C SER A 229 3.03 -7.63 -20.27
N LEU A 230 3.93 -6.75 -19.80
CA LEU A 230 5.30 -6.64 -20.32
C LEU A 230 6.11 -7.92 -20.04
N GLN A 231 5.94 -8.53 -18.87
CA GLN A 231 6.57 -9.81 -18.53
C GLN A 231 6.10 -10.94 -19.44
N GLY A 232 4.79 -11.01 -19.71
CA GLY A 232 4.24 -11.99 -20.67
C GLY A 232 4.83 -11.84 -22.07
N ASN A 233 4.94 -10.61 -22.56
CA ASN A 233 5.56 -10.33 -23.86
C ASN A 233 7.05 -10.69 -23.89
N ALA A 234 7.80 -10.43 -22.82
CA ALA A 234 9.21 -10.79 -22.73
C ALA A 234 9.46 -12.29 -22.74
N GLN A 235 8.50 -13.10 -22.25
CA GLN A 235 8.59 -14.55 -22.25
C GLN A 235 8.20 -15.19 -23.58
N THR A 236 7.22 -14.60 -24.30
CA THR A 236 6.65 -15.20 -25.53
C THR A 236 7.32 -14.75 -26.81
N HIS A 237 7.81 -13.53 -26.88
CA HIS A 237 8.42 -12.92 -28.06
C HIS A 237 9.94 -12.74 -27.88
N SER A 238 10.67 -13.87 -27.77
CA SER A 238 12.15 -13.96 -27.82
C SER A 238 12.91 -12.63 -27.60
N SER A 239 13.53 -12.55 -26.47
CA SER A 239 14.81 -11.91 -26.22
C SER A 239 14.93 -10.37 -26.17
N SER A 240 14.14 -9.55 -26.80
CA SER A 240 14.45 -8.10 -26.85
C SER A 240 13.85 -7.23 -25.72
N GLN A 241 13.16 -7.81 -24.75
CA GLN A 241 12.39 -7.01 -23.77
C GLN A 241 12.81 -7.14 -22.30
N PHE A 242 13.80 -8.00 -21.96
CA PHE A 242 14.18 -8.17 -20.55
C PHE A 242 14.83 -6.91 -19.96
N GLY A 243 15.68 -6.19 -20.69
CA GLY A 243 16.24 -4.93 -20.24
C GLY A 243 15.16 -3.88 -19.97
N ILE A 244 14.16 -3.77 -20.88
CA ILE A 244 13.00 -2.88 -20.72
C ILE A 244 12.16 -3.28 -19.50
N LEU A 245 11.92 -4.59 -19.31
CA LEU A 245 11.18 -5.10 -18.16
C LEU A 245 11.90 -4.75 -16.84
N MET A 246 13.22 -4.95 -16.77
CA MET A 246 14.01 -4.62 -15.59
C MET A 246 14.00 -3.10 -15.32
N ALA A 247 14.13 -2.28 -16.37
CA ALA A 247 14.02 -0.82 -16.26
C ALA A 247 12.63 -0.39 -15.78
N ALA A 248 11.55 -1.03 -16.29
CA ALA A 248 10.19 -0.76 -15.85
C ALA A 248 10.00 -1.08 -14.35
N TYR A 249 10.56 -2.19 -13.86
CA TYR A 249 10.54 -2.51 -12.43
C TYR A 249 11.33 -1.49 -11.58
N VAL A 250 12.49 -1.02 -12.05
CA VAL A 250 13.25 0.04 -11.37
C VAL A 250 12.40 1.30 -11.24
N VAL A 251 11.80 1.76 -12.34
CA VAL A 251 10.95 2.96 -12.32
C VAL A 251 9.71 2.75 -11.44
N ALA A 252 9.11 1.56 -11.47
CA ALA A 252 7.96 1.19 -10.65
C ALA A 252 8.24 1.23 -9.14
N CYS A 253 9.48 0.98 -8.72
CA CYS A 253 9.88 1.06 -7.31
C CYS A 253 10.04 2.51 -6.82
N ILE A 254 10.28 3.49 -7.71
CA ILE A 254 10.60 4.88 -7.32
C ILE A 254 9.47 5.52 -6.49
N PRO A 255 8.18 5.48 -6.90
CA PRO A 255 7.11 6.11 -6.12
C PRO A 255 7.00 5.56 -4.71
N LEU A 256 7.11 4.22 -4.54
CA LEU A 256 7.09 3.59 -3.22
C LEU A 256 8.33 3.95 -2.40
N ALA A 257 9.52 3.96 -3.00
CA ALA A 257 10.76 4.32 -2.32
C ALA A 257 10.70 5.77 -1.79
N ILE A 258 10.21 6.70 -2.60
CA ILE A 258 9.98 8.09 -2.20
C ILE A 258 9.00 8.14 -1.02
N LEU A 259 7.86 7.48 -1.15
CA LEU A 259 6.83 7.45 -0.12
C LEU A 259 7.38 6.87 1.20
N PHE A 260 8.09 5.73 1.15
CA PHE A 260 8.70 5.14 2.34
C PHE A 260 9.74 6.05 2.98
N THR A 261 10.56 6.74 2.21
CA THR A 261 11.57 7.68 2.74
C THR A 261 10.93 8.77 3.60
N PHE A 262 9.78 9.31 3.16
CA PHE A 262 9.07 10.35 3.94
C PHE A 262 8.26 9.79 5.11
N LEU A 263 7.66 8.62 4.95
CA LEU A 263 6.75 8.05 5.95
C LEU A 263 7.45 7.17 6.99
N MET A 264 8.69 6.70 6.75
CA MET A 264 9.40 5.75 7.60
C MET A 264 9.50 6.22 9.05
N ARG A 265 9.80 7.49 9.29
CA ARG A 265 9.90 8.06 10.64
C ARG A 265 8.59 7.92 11.44
N TYR A 266 7.45 8.16 10.79
CA TYR A 266 6.14 8.05 11.43
C TYR A 266 5.73 6.58 11.61
N TYR A 267 6.05 5.74 10.63
CA TYR A 267 5.77 4.31 10.67
C TYR A 267 6.47 3.63 11.86
N VAL A 268 7.77 3.90 12.07
CA VAL A 268 8.53 3.37 13.20
C VAL A 268 7.94 3.88 14.53
N GLN A 269 7.61 5.16 14.63
CA GLN A 269 6.98 5.73 15.82
C GLN A 269 5.60 5.10 16.12
N GLY A 270 4.79 4.86 15.09
CA GLY A 270 3.47 4.25 15.23
C GLY A 270 3.54 2.80 15.75
N LEU A 271 4.49 2.01 15.25
CA LEU A 271 4.70 0.62 15.71
C LEU A 271 5.23 0.57 17.15
N THR A 272 6.17 1.44 17.51
CA THR A 272 6.78 1.43 18.85
C THR A 272 5.85 1.98 19.92
N SER A 273 5.00 2.96 19.61
CA SER A 273 4.01 3.50 20.56
C SER A 273 2.95 2.48 20.96
N GLY A 274 2.63 1.53 20.09
CA GLY A 274 1.77 0.38 20.40
C GLY A 274 2.43 -0.68 21.29
N ALA A 275 3.76 -0.83 21.22
CA ALA A 275 4.52 -1.84 21.96
C ALA A 275 4.95 -1.40 23.36
N LEU A 276 4.99 -0.08 23.66
CA LEU A 276 5.46 0.45 24.95
C LEU A 276 4.35 0.58 26.01
N LYS A 277 3.14 0.08 25.75
CA LYS A 277 2.02 0.05 26.72
C LYS A 277 1.86 -1.32 27.40
N ILE A 278 2.97 -2.03 27.64
CA ILE A 278 2.99 -3.21 28.50
C ILE A 278 3.65 -2.86 29.83
#